data_b5084c27f5a7ca37ee932a137b198352
#
_entry.id   b5084c27f5a7ca37ee932a137b198352
#
_cell.length_a   1.000
_cell.length_b   1.000
_cell.length_c   1.000
_cell.angle_alpha   90.00
_cell.angle_beta   90.00
_cell.angle_gamma   90.00
#
_symmetry.space_group_name_H-M   'P 1'
#
loop_
_entity.id
_entity.type
_entity.pdbx_description
1 polymer ?
#
loop_
_entity_poly.entity_id
_entity_poly.type
_entity_poly.pdbx_seq_one_letter_code
_entity_poly.pdbx_strand_id
1 'polypeptide(L)'
;MRSIILILSFSFLCGTNVPFKVGESLNYKASFSGIDAATGRLEVLGIETINSVSTYHVRFSANTHGVANFLFPIRDVIDLWLDKNSLAPIRVKKNISEGKYEKKSESDLSQDKGFAIVRNDTISMGKGTHSPYSLFYFFRNKNLSKIDGEIFSTIEGKKVTPLKMKVTEGINIGVPVGDFNCTKVTPMRIDKKKFKNEATMSIWFSNDEHRYPVKIWLKMKFGAFVLKLDEITN
;
A
#
# COMPACT_ATOMS: atom_id res chain seq x y z
N MET A 1 -22.66 8.56 -58.41
CA MET A 1 -22.45 7.62 -57.27
C MET A 1 -21.40 8.23 -56.32
N ARG A 2 -21.79 8.69 -55.14
CA ARG A 2 -20.88 9.24 -54.14
C ARG A 2 -20.62 8.13 -53.12
N SER A 3 -19.38 7.62 -53.09
CA SER A 3 -18.94 6.64 -52.08
C SER A 3 -18.70 7.33 -50.74
N ILE A 4 -19.45 6.95 -49.71
CA ILE A 4 -19.24 7.38 -48.32
C ILE A 4 -18.21 6.43 -47.71
N ILE A 5 -17.01 6.97 -47.44
CA ILE A 5 -15.99 6.24 -46.69
C ILE A 5 -16.29 6.42 -45.20
N LEU A 6 -16.75 5.34 -44.57
CA LEU A 6 -16.96 5.28 -43.13
C LEU A 6 -15.60 5.07 -42.46
N ILE A 7 -15.03 6.11 -41.83
CA ILE A 7 -13.81 6.00 -41.03
C ILE A 7 -14.23 5.49 -39.64
N LEU A 8 -14.02 4.19 -39.39
CA LEU A 8 -14.11 3.64 -38.04
C LEU A 8 -12.89 4.12 -37.25
N SER A 9 -13.10 5.10 -36.38
CA SER A 9 -12.09 5.48 -35.37
C SER A 9 -12.03 4.42 -34.26
N PHE A 10 -11.03 3.58 -34.33
CA PHE A 10 -10.68 2.65 -33.23
C PHE A 10 -10.02 3.48 -32.13
N SER A 11 -10.80 3.84 -31.10
CA SER A 11 -10.24 4.44 -29.89
C SER A 11 -9.47 3.36 -29.13
N PHE A 12 -8.14 3.38 -29.24
CA PHE A 12 -7.27 2.59 -28.37
C PHE A 12 -7.47 3.10 -26.94
N LEU A 13 -8.25 2.39 -26.13
CA LEU A 13 -8.21 2.55 -24.68
C LEU A 13 -6.81 2.10 -24.21
N CYS A 14 -5.91 3.07 -24.03
CA CYS A 14 -4.65 2.84 -23.36
C CYS A 14 -4.94 2.60 -21.87
N GLY A 15 -5.31 1.40 -21.52
CA GLY A 15 -5.44 0.96 -20.14
C GLY A 15 -4.06 1.01 -19.49
N THR A 16 -3.89 1.72 -18.38
CA THR A 16 -2.67 1.66 -17.57
C THR A 16 -2.50 0.21 -17.12
N ASN A 17 -1.46 -0.45 -17.63
CA ASN A 17 -1.20 -1.85 -17.30
C ASN A 17 -0.56 -1.90 -15.90
N VAL A 18 -1.38 -2.06 -14.86
CA VAL A 18 -0.93 -2.26 -13.49
C VAL A 18 -0.70 -3.76 -13.22
N PRO A 19 0.27 -4.16 -12.38
CA PRO A 19 0.62 -5.54 -12.11
C PRO A 19 -0.35 -6.24 -11.12
N PHE A 20 -1.59 -5.83 -11.10
CA PHE A 20 -2.65 -6.42 -10.27
C PHE A 20 -4.01 -6.27 -10.96
N LYS A 21 -4.99 -7.04 -10.54
CA LYS A 21 -6.36 -6.98 -11.08
C LYS A 21 -7.41 -7.01 -9.99
N VAL A 22 -8.61 -6.61 -10.33
CA VAL A 22 -9.80 -6.77 -9.45
C VAL A 22 -9.98 -8.24 -9.11
N GLY A 23 -10.20 -8.52 -7.83
CA GLY A 23 -10.30 -9.86 -7.28
C GLY A 23 -8.98 -10.41 -6.72
N GLU A 24 -7.83 -9.78 -7.00
CA GLU A 24 -6.57 -10.20 -6.39
C GLU A 24 -6.63 -10.11 -4.87
N SER A 25 -6.20 -11.17 -4.19
CA SER A 25 -6.04 -11.24 -2.75
C SER A 25 -4.71 -11.87 -2.38
N LEU A 26 -3.92 -11.16 -1.58
CA LEU A 26 -2.64 -11.60 -1.05
C LEU A 26 -2.78 -11.82 0.46
N ASN A 27 -2.69 -13.07 0.90
CA ASN A 27 -2.80 -13.45 2.30
C ASN A 27 -1.41 -13.63 2.91
N TYR A 28 -1.23 -13.18 4.15
CA TYR A 28 0.04 -13.19 4.86
C TYR A 28 -0.09 -13.88 6.22
N LYS A 29 0.89 -14.73 6.54
CA LYS A 29 1.19 -15.08 7.93
C LYS A 29 2.05 -13.99 8.55
N ALA A 30 1.64 -13.52 9.72
CA ALA A 30 2.32 -12.46 10.43
C ALA A 30 2.86 -12.99 11.76
N SER A 31 4.18 -12.85 11.98
CA SER A 31 4.84 -13.18 13.23
C SER A 31 5.29 -11.93 13.96
N PHE A 32 5.24 -11.98 15.31
CA PHE A 32 5.84 -10.99 16.18
C PHE A 32 7.04 -11.61 16.89
N SER A 33 8.23 -11.05 16.64
CA SER A 33 9.50 -11.60 17.18
C SER A 33 9.67 -13.11 16.95
N GLY A 34 9.21 -13.61 15.79
CA GLY A 34 9.34 -15.01 15.39
C GLY A 34 8.18 -15.93 15.80
N ILE A 35 7.24 -15.46 16.63
CA ILE A 35 6.07 -16.23 17.05
C ILE A 35 4.90 -15.89 16.14
N ASP A 36 4.22 -16.90 15.61
CA ASP A 36 3.00 -16.73 14.79
C ASP A 36 1.91 -16.02 15.64
N ALA A 37 1.42 -14.89 15.13
CA ALA A 37 0.64 -13.97 15.93
C ALA A 37 -0.61 -13.44 15.22
N ALA A 38 -0.57 -13.32 13.90
CA ALA A 38 -1.62 -12.65 13.15
C ALA A 38 -1.67 -13.10 11.69
N THR A 39 -2.76 -12.75 11.02
CA THR A 39 -2.89 -12.77 9.57
C THR A 39 -3.01 -11.34 9.04
N GLY A 40 -2.44 -11.11 7.87
CA GLY A 40 -2.62 -9.88 7.10
C GLY A 40 -3.22 -10.20 5.75
N ARG A 41 -3.93 -9.25 5.14
CA ARG A 41 -4.49 -9.40 3.80
C ARG A 41 -4.45 -8.10 3.03
N LEU A 42 -4.06 -8.17 1.77
CA LEU A 42 -4.16 -7.09 0.78
C LEU A 42 -5.12 -7.54 -0.32
N GLU A 43 -6.13 -6.74 -0.63
CA GLU A 43 -7.19 -7.09 -1.60
C GLU A 43 -7.42 -5.95 -2.59
N VAL A 44 -7.73 -6.30 -3.84
CA VAL A 44 -8.25 -5.38 -4.85
C VAL A 44 -9.74 -5.68 -5.02
N LEU A 45 -10.59 -4.93 -4.34
CA LEU A 45 -12.02 -5.22 -4.22
C LEU A 45 -12.81 -4.86 -5.49
N GLY A 46 -12.40 -3.78 -6.19
CA GLY A 46 -13.15 -3.33 -7.35
C GLY A 46 -12.64 -2.02 -7.93
N ILE A 47 -13.43 -1.50 -8.88
CA ILE A 47 -13.26 -0.16 -9.44
C ILE A 47 -14.47 0.67 -9.03
N GLU A 48 -14.23 1.83 -8.42
CA GLU A 48 -15.25 2.76 -7.95
C GLU A 48 -14.93 4.18 -8.39
N THR A 49 -15.95 5.02 -8.49
CA THR A 49 -15.76 6.44 -8.81
C THR A 49 -15.90 7.27 -7.53
N ILE A 50 -14.84 7.96 -7.15
CA ILE A 50 -14.79 8.86 -6.00
C ILE A 50 -14.49 10.27 -6.49
N ASN A 51 -15.36 11.23 -6.17
CA ASN A 51 -15.21 12.63 -6.59
C ASN A 51 -14.92 12.78 -8.10
N SER A 52 -15.66 12.04 -8.94
CA SER A 52 -15.50 11.97 -10.40
C SER A 52 -14.17 11.35 -10.88
N VAL A 53 -13.37 10.75 -10.01
CA VAL A 53 -12.14 10.04 -10.36
C VAL A 53 -12.39 8.53 -10.32
N SER A 54 -12.02 7.81 -11.39
CA SER A 54 -12.05 6.35 -11.42
C SER A 54 -10.90 5.80 -10.58
N THR A 55 -11.22 4.96 -9.60
CA THR A 55 -10.27 4.47 -8.60
C THR A 55 -10.30 2.96 -8.48
N TYR A 56 -9.16 2.35 -8.10
CA TYR A 56 -9.13 1.01 -7.52
C TYR A 56 -9.49 1.10 -6.03
N HIS A 57 -10.52 0.36 -5.61
CA HIS A 57 -10.80 0.15 -4.19
C HIS A 57 -9.93 -1.01 -3.71
N VAL A 58 -8.98 -0.71 -2.85
CA VAL A 58 -8.09 -1.72 -2.26
C VAL A 58 -8.25 -1.72 -0.74
N ARG A 59 -8.07 -2.89 -0.12
CA ARG A 59 -8.20 -3.07 1.32
C ARG A 59 -6.96 -3.73 1.90
N PHE A 60 -6.50 -3.23 3.01
CA PHE A 60 -5.59 -3.91 3.92
C PHE A 60 -6.36 -4.31 5.18
N SER A 61 -6.19 -5.55 5.63
CA SER A 61 -6.71 -5.99 6.93
C SER A 61 -5.65 -6.76 7.72
N ALA A 62 -5.73 -6.67 9.05
CA ALA A 62 -4.86 -7.41 9.95
C ALA A 62 -5.66 -7.92 11.15
N ASN A 63 -5.48 -9.21 11.49
CA ASN A 63 -6.19 -9.86 12.58
C ASN A 63 -5.24 -10.74 13.37
N THR A 64 -5.16 -10.52 14.69
CA THR A 64 -4.44 -11.43 15.59
C THR A 64 -5.26 -12.71 15.84
N HIS A 65 -4.55 -13.79 16.14
CA HIS A 65 -5.14 -15.08 16.51
C HIS A 65 -4.38 -15.73 17.67
N GLY A 66 -4.89 -16.87 18.15
CA GLY A 66 -4.25 -17.65 19.22
C GLY A 66 -3.96 -16.83 20.48
N VAL A 67 -2.80 -17.06 21.07
CA VAL A 67 -2.34 -16.38 22.30
C VAL A 67 -2.17 -14.87 22.08
N ALA A 68 -1.71 -14.45 20.90
CA ALA A 68 -1.55 -13.03 20.59
C ALA A 68 -2.89 -12.29 20.63
N ASN A 69 -3.97 -12.92 20.15
CA ASN A 69 -5.31 -12.33 20.21
C ASN A 69 -5.84 -12.19 21.64
N PHE A 70 -5.48 -13.12 22.53
CA PHE A 70 -5.86 -13.03 23.95
C PHE A 70 -5.11 -11.90 24.66
N LEU A 71 -3.82 -11.71 24.35
CA LEU A 71 -2.99 -10.69 25.00
C LEU A 71 -3.23 -9.29 24.43
N PHE A 72 -3.34 -9.17 23.11
CA PHE A 72 -3.52 -7.91 22.40
C PHE A 72 -4.30 -8.11 21.09
N PRO A 73 -5.64 -8.11 21.13
CA PRO A 73 -6.46 -8.29 19.96
C PRO A 73 -6.28 -7.14 18.97
N ILE A 74 -6.03 -7.47 17.70
CA ILE A 74 -5.99 -6.52 16.57
C ILE A 74 -7.06 -6.91 15.56
N ARG A 75 -7.83 -5.94 15.09
CA ARG A 75 -8.85 -6.05 14.06
C ARG A 75 -8.84 -4.77 13.24
N ASP A 76 -7.83 -4.65 12.38
CA ASP A 76 -7.64 -3.46 11.58
C ASP A 76 -8.17 -3.65 10.17
N VAL A 77 -8.88 -2.66 9.66
CA VAL A 77 -9.32 -2.57 8.27
C VAL A 77 -9.02 -1.18 7.75
N ILE A 78 -8.26 -1.11 6.64
CA ILE A 78 -7.92 0.11 5.95
C ILE A 78 -8.34 -0.01 4.50
N ASP A 79 -9.32 0.81 4.10
CA ASP A 79 -9.78 0.95 2.73
C ASP A 79 -9.11 2.16 2.08
N LEU A 80 -8.66 1.99 0.83
CA LEU A 80 -8.09 3.05 0.03
C LEU A 80 -8.72 3.04 -1.36
N TRP A 81 -9.02 4.23 -1.88
CA TRP A 81 -9.41 4.45 -3.26
C TRP A 81 -8.25 5.12 -3.98
N LEU A 82 -7.58 4.34 -4.84
CA LEU A 82 -6.38 4.75 -5.56
C LEU A 82 -6.76 5.20 -6.97
N ASP A 83 -6.39 6.41 -7.37
CA ASP A 83 -6.55 6.87 -8.75
C ASP A 83 -5.95 5.84 -9.73
N LYS A 84 -6.69 5.47 -10.76
CA LYS A 84 -6.29 4.40 -11.69
C LYS A 84 -5.01 4.71 -12.46
N ASN A 85 -4.68 5.98 -12.67
CA ASN A 85 -3.53 6.38 -13.47
C ASN A 85 -2.28 6.56 -12.62
N SER A 86 -2.40 7.25 -11.48
CA SER A 86 -1.27 7.60 -10.62
C SER A 86 -1.04 6.65 -9.46
N LEU A 87 -2.04 5.84 -9.09
CA LEU A 87 -2.13 5.04 -7.85
C LEU A 87 -1.98 5.88 -6.57
N ALA A 88 -2.09 7.19 -6.67
CA ALA A 88 -2.18 8.06 -5.52
C ALA A 88 -3.56 7.92 -4.85
N PRO A 89 -3.65 7.91 -3.52
CA PRO A 89 -4.94 7.77 -2.84
C PRO A 89 -5.77 9.04 -3.02
N ILE A 90 -7.06 8.86 -3.34
CA ILE A 90 -8.09 9.90 -3.35
C ILE A 90 -8.87 9.89 -2.04
N ARG A 91 -9.06 8.70 -1.46
CA ARG A 91 -9.72 8.53 -0.16
C ARG A 91 -9.01 7.43 0.64
N VAL A 92 -8.92 7.63 1.95
CA VAL A 92 -8.42 6.63 2.90
C VAL A 92 -9.40 6.55 4.06
N LYS A 93 -9.95 5.37 4.30
CA LYS A 93 -10.82 5.08 5.45
C LYS A 93 -10.16 4.03 6.33
N LYS A 94 -10.14 4.26 7.63
CA LYS A 94 -9.51 3.36 8.61
C LYS A 94 -10.49 3.02 9.71
N ASN A 95 -10.57 1.74 10.02
CA ASN A 95 -11.21 1.21 11.20
C ASN A 95 -10.13 0.42 11.95
N ILE A 96 -9.57 1.02 12.99
CA ILE A 96 -8.47 0.47 13.79
C ILE A 96 -9.04 0.01 15.12
N SER A 97 -8.74 -1.24 15.49
CA SER A 97 -9.09 -1.82 16.78
C SER A 97 -7.89 -2.62 17.30
N GLU A 98 -7.16 -2.02 18.25
CA GLU A 98 -5.92 -2.55 18.82
C GLU A 98 -6.01 -2.57 20.35
N GLY A 99 -6.24 -3.74 20.92
CA GLY A 99 -6.50 -3.88 22.36
C GLY A 99 -7.73 -3.09 22.80
N LYS A 100 -7.52 -2.05 23.62
CA LYS A 100 -8.57 -1.10 24.06
C LYS A 100 -8.66 0.15 23.18
N TYR A 101 -7.78 0.29 22.19
CA TYR A 101 -7.75 1.46 21.32
C TYR A 101 -8.63 1.22 20.11
N GLU A 102 -9.62 2.09 19.92
CA GLU A 102 -10.49 2.09 18.75
C GLU A 102 -10.43 3.45 18.07
N LYS A 103 -10.34 3.43 16.74
CA LYS A 103 -10.34 4.66 15.97
C LYS A 103 -10.92 4.44 14.58
N LYS A 104 -11.98 5.19 14.26
CA LYS A 104 -12.48 5.34 12.89
C LYS A 104 -12.04 6.68 12.35
N SER A 105 -11.53 6.71 11.13
CA SER A 105 -11.14 7.95 10.46
C SER A 105 -11.29 7.82 8.96
N GLU A 106 -11.63 8.95 8.33
CA GLU A 106 -11.70 9.10 6.89
C GLU A 106 -10.93 10.35 6.49
N SER A 107 -10.29 10.29 5.33
CA SER A 107 -9.52 11.40 4.77
C SER A 107 -9.72 11.43 3.26
N ASP A 108 -10.08 12.57 2.71
CA ASP A 108 -10.15 12.83 1.28
C ASP A 108 -8.91 13.62 0.83
N LEU A 109 -8.26 13.17 -0.25
CA LEU A 109 -7.04 13.75 -0.77
C LEU A 109 -7.29 14.34 -2.16
N SER A 110 -7.22 15.67 -2.26
CA SER A 110 -7.28 16.39 -3.54
C SER A 110 -5.87 16.51 -4.11
N GLN A 111 -5.46 15.50 -4.90
CA GLN A 111 -4.11 15.40 -5.45
C GLN A 111 -3.75 16.57 -6.37
N ASP A 112 -4.70 17.02 -7.18
CA ASP A 112 -4.57 18.15 -8.11
C ASP A 112 -4.46 19.50 -7.39
N LYS A 113 -5.21 19.67 -6.29
CA LYS A 113 -5.26 20.92 -5.51
C LYS A 113 -4.21 20.96 -4.39
N GLY A 114 -3.55 19.84 -4.07
CA GLY A 114 -2.45 19.78 -3.11
C GLY A 114 -2.88 19.89 -1.64
N PHE A 115 -4.07 19.39 -1.29
CA PHE A 115 -4.51 19.31 0.09
C PHE A 115 -5.26 18.01 0.41
N ALA A 116 -5.32 17.68 1.69
CA ALA A 116 -6.17 16.63 2.22
C ALA A 116 -7.15 17.20 3.26
N ILE A 117 -8.38 16.67 3.28
CA ILE A 117 -9.35 16.90 4.34
C ILE A 117 -9.27 15.71 5.29
N VAL A 118 -8.87 15.96 6.52
CA VAL A 118 -8.75 14.96 7.57
C VAL A 118 -9.68 15.34 8.71
N ARG A 119 -10.82 14.65 8.82
CA ARG A 119 -11.95 15.11 9.63
C ARG A 119 -12.42 16.47 9.12
N ASN A 120 -12.27 17.54 9.92
CA ASN A 120 -12.67 18.90 9.57
C ASN A 120 -11.48 19.83 9.28
N ASP A 121 -10.25 19.27 9.24
CA ASP A 121 -9.04 20.06 9.01
C ASP A 121 -8.57 19.92 7.57
N THR A 122 -8.17 21.03 6.97
CA THR A 122 -7.48 21.07 5.68
C THR A 122 -5.98 21.03 5.91
N ILE A 123 -5.31 20.02 5.36
CA ILE A 123 -3.88 19.78 5.50
C ILE A 123 -3.22 19.99 4.14
N SER A 124 -2.30 20.94 4.04
CA SER A 124 -1.50 21.14 2.82
C SER A 124 -0.59 19.93 2.58
N MET A 125 -0.55 19.45 1.34
CA MET A 125 0.30 18.35 0.90
C MET A 125 0.77 18.58 -0.54
N GLY A 126 1.88 17.96 -0.95
CA GLY A 126 2.31 17.96 -2.34
C GLY A 126 1.44 17.03 -3.20
N LYS A 127 1.42 17.29 -4.52
CA LYS A 127 0.85 16.36 -5.49
C LYS A 127 1.59 15.01 -5.41
N GLY A 128 0.88 13.92 -5.62
CA GLY A 128 1.46 12.57 -5.51
C GLY A 128 1.78 12.15 -4.07
N THR A 129 1.17 12.79 -3.07
CA THR A 129 1.29 12.37 -1.67
C THR A 129 0.53 11.06 -1.46
N HIS A 130 1.23 10.08 -0.90
CA HIS A 130 0.71 8.74 -0.62
C HIS A 130 0.27 8.57 0.83
N SER A 131 -0.50 7.52 1.12
CA SER A 131 -0.58 6.96 2.46
C SER A 131 0.50 5.88 2.62
N PRO A 132 0.92 5.52 3.84
CA PRO A 132 1.83 4.38 4.03
C PRO A 132 1.33 3.09 3.37
N TYR A 133 0.02 2.87 3.34
CA TYR A 133 -0.60 1.66 2.77
C TYR A 133 -0.72 1.71 1.25
N SER A 134 -0.89 2.88 0.63
CA SER A 134 -0.96 2.98 -0.83
C SER A 134 0.40 2.70 -1.49
N LEU A 135 1.51 2.83 -0.75
CA LEU A 135 2.84 2.53 -1.24
C LEU A 135 3.00 1.07 -1.67
N PHE A 136 2.25 0.12 -1.08
CA PHE A 136 2.28 -1.29 -1.50
C PHE A 136 1.87 -1.45 -2.96
N TYR A 137 0.81 -0.78 -3.40
CA TYR A 137 0.34 -0.82 -4.79
C TYR A 137 1.13 0.11 -5.71
N PHE A 138 1.50 1.29 -5.23
CA PHE A 138 2.28 2.26 -6.00
C PHE A 138 3.64 1.71 -6.44
N PHE A 139 4.39 1.07 -5.53
CA PHE A 139 5.70 0.51 -5.85
C PHE A 139 5.61 -0.70 -6.76
N ARG A 140 4.52 -1.47 -6.75
CA ARG A 140 4.30 -2.54 -7.74
C ARG A 140 4.29 -1.99 -9.17
N ASN A 141 3.83 -0.77 -9.38
CA ASN A 141 3.77 -0.12 -10.70
C ASN A 141 5.01 0.74 -11.03
N LYS A 142 6.11 0.58 -10.29
CA LYS A 142 7.35 1.34 -10.50
C LYS A 142 8.50 0.44 -10.92
N ASN A 143 9.44 1.01 -11.67
CA ASN A 143 10.75 0.39 -11.80
C ASN A 143 11.52 0.66 -10.50
N LEU A 144 11.61 -0.38 -9.63
CA LEU A 144 12.15 -0.22 -8.28
C LEU A 144 13.64 0.15 -8.27
N SER A 145 14.42 -0.29 -9.25
CA SER A 145 15.85 0.08 -9.36
C SER A 145 16.04 1.59 -9.54
N LYS A 146 15.07 2.26 -10.15
CA LYS A 146 15.14 3.70 -10.45
C LYS A 146 14.68 4.60 -9.31
N ILE A 147 14.05 4.05 -8.28
CA ILE A 147 13.55 4.88 -7.17
C ILE A 147 14.53 4.99 -5.99
N ASP A 148 15.73 4.40 -6.10
CA ASP A 148 16.75 4.57 -5.05
C ASP A 148 17.14 6.05 -4.91
N GLY A 149 17.08 6.55 -3.69
CA GLY A 149 17.31 7.96 -3.39
C GLY A 149 16.15 8.91 -3.68
N GLU A 150 15.07 8.47 -4.38
CA GLU A 150 13.90 9.31 -4.62
C GLU A 150 13.13 9.61 -3.33
N ILE A 151 12.45 10.76 -3.34
CA ILE A 151 11.68 11.25 -2.19
C ILE A 151 10.20 11.22 -2.54
N PHE A 152 9.42 10.50 -1.73
CA PHE A 152 7.96 10.47 -1.78
C PHE A 152 7.37 11.02 -0.49
N SER A 153 6.34 11.84 -0.61
CA SER A 153 5.59 12.33 0.55
C SER A 153 4.50 11.34 0.95
N THR A 154 4.36 11.11 2.24
CA THR A 154 3.25 10.36 2.82
C THR A 154 2.47 11.20 3.81
N ILE A 155 1.16 10.98 3.87
CA ILE A 155 0.28 11.59 4.87
C ILE A 155 -0.29 10.50 5.79
N GLU A 156 -0.17 10.72 7.09
CA GLU A 156 -0.75 9.88 8.14
C GLU A 156 -1.44 10.77 9.17
N GLY A 157 -2.77 10.69 9.23
CA GLY A 157 -3.57 11.67 9.96
C GLY A 157 -3.31 13.10 9.44
N LYS A 158 -2.94 14.04 10.31
CA LYS A 158 -2.64 15.42 9.95
C LYS A 158 -1.17 15.67 9.60
N LYS A 159 -0.34 14.64 9.51
CA LYS A 159 1.10 14.78 9.34
C LYS A 159 1.54 14.33 7.96
N VAL A 160 2.11 15.26 7.19
CA VAL A 160 2.84 14.97 5.96
C VAL A 160 4.31 14.70 6.30
N THR A 161 4.87 13.62 5.75
CA THR A 161 6.25 13.18 6.03
C THR A 161 6.94 12.83 4.71
N PRO A 162 8.03 13.51 4.35
CA PRO A 162 8.85 13.12 3.21
C PRO A 162 9.70 11.90 3.57
N LEU A 163 9.72 10.91 2.68
CA LEU A 163 10.46 9.67 2.83
C LEU A 163 11.40 9.48 1.65
N LYS A 164 12.68 9.28 1.93
CA LYS A 164 13.68 8.89 0.94
C LYS A 164 13.71 7.37 0.84
N MET A 165 13.65 6.84 -0.37
CA MET A 165 13.70 5.41 -0.60
C MET A 165 15.15 4.92 -0.60
N LYS A 166 15.40 3.79 0.07
CA LYS A 166 16.61 2.99 -0.08
C LYS A 166 16.23 1.67 -0.71
N VAL A 167 16.86 1.35 -1.84
CA VAL A 167 16.61 0.13 -2.61
C VAL A 167 17.79 -0.83 -2.49
N THR A 168 17.51 -2.12 -2.45
CA THR A 168 18.52 -3.20 -2.50
C THR A 168 17.97 -4.33 -3.35
N GLU A 169 18.67 -4.69 -4.41
CA GLU A 169 18.24 -5.69 -5.38
C GLU A 169 18.83 -7.08 -5.12
N GLY A 170 18.30 -8.09 -5.80
CA GLY A 170 18.89 -9.43 -5.88
C GLY A 170 18.81 -10.23 -4.58
N ILE A 171 17.80 -10.01 -3.75
CA ILE A 171 17.61 -10.70 -2.48
C ILE A 171 16.69 -11.90 -2.67
N ASN A 172 17.17 -13.11 -2.43
CA ASN A 172 16.32 -14.30 -2.44
C ASN A 172 15.58 -14.43 -1.10
N ILE A 173 14.26 -14.59 -1.17
CA ILE A 173 13.35 -14.66 -0.02
C ILE A 173 12.47 -15.90 -0.15
N GLY A 174 12.56 -16.81 0.83
CA GLY A 174 11.62 -17.91 1.00
C GLY A 174 10.44 -17.49 1.89
N VAL A 175 9.23 -17.74 1.40
CA VAL A 175 7.96 -17.54 2.11
C VAL A 175 7.06 -18.76 1.90
N PRO A 176 5.94 -18.93 2.65
CA PRO A 176 5.10 -20.12 2.54
C PRO A 176 4.63 -20.44 1.11
N VAL A 177 4.32 -19.43 0.31
CA VAL A 177 3.84 -19.62 -1.07
C VAL A 177 4.97 -19.96 -2.07
N GLY A 178 6.26 -19.85 -1.69
CA GLY A 178 7.41 -20.18 -2.54
C GLY A 178 8.63 -19.30 -2.35
N ASP A 179 9.60 -19.46 -3.24
CA ASP A 179 10.86 -18.71 -3.26
C ASP A 179 10.84 -17.64 -4.34
N PHE A 180 11.29 -16.42 -3.98
CA PHE A 180 11.27 -15.26 -4.88
C PHE A 180 12.61 -14.56 -4.88
N ASN A 181 13.08 -14.14 -6.07
CA ASN A 181 14.09 -13.11 -6.19
C ASN A 181 13.40 -11.75 -6.03
N CYS A 182 13.88 -10.91 -5.12
CA CYS A 182 13.21 -9.71 -4.68
C CYS A 182 14.09 -8.46 -4.74
N THR A 183 13.43 -7.33 -4.90
CA THR A 183 13.97 -6.00 -4.64
C THR A 183 13.37 -5.46 -3.34
N LYS A 184 14.24 -5.10 -2.39
CA LYS A 184 13.86 -4.53 -1.10
C LYS A 184 13.78 -3.02 -1.20
N VAL A 185 12.66 -2.45 -0.76
CA VAL A 185 12.46 -1.00 -0.59
C VAL A 185 12.31 -0.67 0.89
N THR A 186 13.12 0.28 1.36
CA THR A 186 13.09 0.76 2.74
C THR A 186 12.85 2.28 2.74
N PRO A 187 11.64 2.74 3.09
CA PRO A 187 11.35 4.17 3.26
C PRO A 187 12.07 4.73 4.50
N MET A 188 12.84 5.78 4.33
CA MET A 188 13.59 6.44 5.40
C MET A 188 13.16 7.90 5.54
N ARG A 189 12.98 8.38 6.75
CA ARG A 189 12.67 9.79 7.00
C ARG A 189 13.89 10.67 6.74
N ILE A 190 13.66 11.78 6.02
CA ILE A 190 14.74 12.74 5.70
C ILE A 190 15.13 13.57 6.92
N ASP A 191 14.18 13.89 7.80
CA ASP A 191 14.38 14.72 9.00
C ASP A 191 15.17 14.01 10.11
N LYS A 192 15.70 12.81 9.84
CA LYS A 192 16.40 11.92 10.79
C LYS A 192 15.61 11.65 12.09
N LYS A 193 14.38 12.15 12.21
CA LYS A 193 13.51 11.80 13.33
C LYS A 193 13.05 10.35 13.15
N LYS A 194 13.05 9.60 14.21
CA LYS A 194 12.50 8.24 14.20
C LYS A 194 11.00 8.32 13.86
N PHE A 195 10.48 7.30 13.16
CA PHE A 195 9.04 7.15 13.03
C PHE A 195 8.41 7.12 14.43
N LYS A 196 7.14 7.56 14.52
CA LYS A 196 6.38 7.39 15.77
C LYS A 196 6.48 5.91 16.17
N ASN A 197 6.91 5.65 17.41
CA ASN A 197 7.20 4.33 17.94
C ASN A 197 8.49 3.65 17.41
N GLU A 198 9.45 4.42 16.89
CA GLU A 198 10.74 3.89 16.38
C GLU A 198 10.59 2.85 15.24
N ALA A 199 9.41 2.79 14.60
CA ALA A 199 9.16 1.84 13.54
C ALA A 199 10.01 2.15 12.31
N THR A 200 10.68 1.13 11.78
CA THR A 200 11.25 1.11 10.43
C THR A 200 10.51 0.07 9.63
N MET A 201 10.19 0.38 8.38
CA MET A 201 9.53 -0.55 7.47
C MET A 201 10.49 -0.95 6.36
N SER A 202 10.44 -2.20 5.94
CA SER A 202 11.04 -2.69 4.70
C SER A 202 10.05 -3.61 4.00
N ILE A 203 9.99 -3.49 2.68
CA ILE A 203 9.10 -4.31 1.83
C ILE A 203 9.97 -4.97 0.77
N TRP A 204 9.82 -6.26 0.57
CA TRP A 204 10.46 -7.02 -0.50
C TRP A 204 9.42 -7.30 -1.57
N PHE A 205 9.63 -6.77 -2.76
CA PHE A 205 8.80 -7.00 -3.93
C PHE A 205 9.46 -8.06 -4.83
N SER A 206 8.67 -9.00 -5.34
CA SER A 206 9.15 -9.97 -6.33
C SER A 206 9.60 -9.25 -7.60
N ASN A 207 10.63 -9.79 -8.26
CA ASN A 207 11.17 -9.23 -9.51
C ASN A 207 10.46 -9.75 -10.78
N ASP A 208 9.36 -10.51 -10.61
CA ASP A 208 8.47 -10.93 -11.67
C ASP A 208 7.53 -9.79 -12.14
N GLU A 209 6.67 -10.08 -13.12
CA GLU A 209 5.70 -9.14 -13.68
C GLU A 209 4.63 -8.67 -12.69
N HIS A 210 4.32 -9.49 -11.66
CA HIS A 210 3.30 -9.18 -10.65
C HIS A 210 3.80 -8.27 -9.53
N ARG A 211 5.12 -8.27 -9.26
CA ARG A 211 5.76 -7.49 -8.20
C ARG A 211 5.03 -7.58 -6.87
N TYR A 212 4.76 -8.81 -6.45
CA TYR A 212 4.10 -9.06 -5.16
C TYR A 212 4.92 -8.52 -4.00
N PRO A 213 4.32 -7.85 -3.00
CA PRO A 213 4.98 -7.57 -1.73
C PRO A 213 5.12 -8.86 -0.92
N VAL A 214 6.18 -9.64 -1.22
CA VAL A 214 6.40 -11.00 -0.73
C VAL A 214 6.64 -11.05 0.78
N LYS A 215 7.35 -10.03 1.28
CA LYS A 215 7.67 -9.89 2.71
C LYS A 215 7.56 -8.44 3.13
N ILE A 216 6.95 -8.19 4.28
CA ILE A 216 6.88 -6.89 4.93
C ILE A 216 7.47 -7.03 6.33
N TRP A 217 8.41 -6.17 6.69
CA TRP A 217 9.04 -6.14 7.98
C TRP A 217 8.84 -4.78 8.62
N LEU A 218 8.33 -4.78 9.85
CA LEU A 218 8.05 -3.60 10.64
C LEU A 218 8.80 -3.73 11.97
N LYS A 219 9.88 -2.96 12.15
CA LYS A 219 10.57 -2.89 13.43
C LYS A 219 9.83 -1.95 14.37
N MET A 220 9.45 -2.45 15.52
CA MET A 220 8.81 -1.72 16.60
C MET A 220 9.81 -1.57 17.76
N LYS A 221 9.45 -0.73 18.76
CA LYS A 221 10.28 -0.51 19.95
C LYS A 221 10.63 -1.81 20.70
N PHE A 222 9.70 -2.75 20.77
CA PHE A 222 9.83 -3.97 21.57
C PHE A 222 9.85 -5.26 20.75
N GLY A 223 10.16 -5.19 19.44
CA GLY A 223 10.19 -6.36 18.59
C GLY A 223 10.01 -6.01 17.12
N ALA A 224 9.73 -7.01 16.31
CA ALA A 224 9.45 -6.82 14.89
C ALA A 224 8.24 -7.66 14.46
N PHE A 225 7.33 -7.03 13.70
CA PHE A 225 6.35 -7.75 12.92
C PHE A 225 6.93 -8.12 11.56
N VAL A 226 6.73 -9.36 11.17
CA VAL A 226 7.14 -9.89 9.86
C VAL A 226 5.92 -10.55 9.23
N LEU A 227 5.45 -9.98 8.13
CA LEU A 227 4.42 -10.58 7.30
C LEU A 227 5.12 -11.31 6.14
N LYS A 228 4.79 -12.58 5.93
CA LYS A 228 5.26 -13.40 4.81
C LYS A 228 4.08 -13.85 3.97
N LEU A 229 4.19 -13.69 2.66
CA LEU A 229 3.15 -14.09 1.72
C LEU A 229 2.91 -15.60 1.84
N ASP A 230 1.65 -15.97 2.08
CA ASP A 230 1.22 -17.34 2.35
C ASP A 230 0.38 -17.90 1.21
N GLU A 231 -0.50 -17.06 0.64
CA GLU A 231 -1.41 -17.47 -0.42
C GLU A 231 -1.69 -16.29 -1.37
N ILE A 232 -1.83 -16.60 -2.65
CA ILE A 232 -2.22 -15.66 -3.71
C ILE A 232 -3.50 -16.20 -4.33
N THR A 233 -4.55 -15.38 -4.34
CA THR A 233 -5.81 -15.65 -5.06
C THR A 233 -6.00 -14.56 -6.12
N ASN A 234 -6.31 -14.99 -7.35
CA ASN A 234 -6.48 -14.12 -8.51
C ASN A 234 -7.86 -14.29 -9.13
#